data_b2236eac9b79d83377354f905b3cbdbd
#
_entry.id   b2236eac9b79d83377354f905b3cbdbd
#
_cell.length_a   1.000
_cell.length_b   1.000
_cell.length_c   1.000
_cell.angle_alpha   90.00
_cell.angle_beta   90.00
_cell.angle_gamma   90.00
#
_symmetry.space_group_name_H-M   'P 1'
#
loop_
_entity.id
_entity.type
_entity.pdbx_description
1 polymer ?
#
loop_
_entity_poly.entity_id
_entity_poly.type
_entity_poly.pdbx_seq_one_letter_code
_entity_poly.pdbx_strand_id
1 'polypeptide(L)'
;MKILACNSNINLAESISKTLNTRLVKADVKRFSDMEVFVEVQENVRGEDMFIIQSTSYPANDNLMELLVSLDALRRASARRITAVIPYYGYARQDRKSGPRTPISAKLVANLITKAGADRILTCLLYTSDAADDRIC
;
A
#
# COMPACT_ATOMS: atom_id res chain seq x y z
N MET A 1 -7.65 -14.97 -5.13
CA MET A 1 -6.57 -14.00 -4.87
C MET A 1 -6.27 -13.22 -6.13
N LYS A 2 -6.25 -11.92 -6.04
CA LYS A 2 -5.88 -11.05 -7.15
C LYS A 2 -4.88 -10.01 -6.68
N ILE A 3 -4.09 -9.48 -7.60
CA ILE A 3 -2.99 -8.56 -7.30
C ILE A 3 -3.18 -7.27 -8.08
N LEU A 4 -3.18 -6.15 -7.38
CA LEU A 4 -3.16 -4.82 -7.96
C LEU A 4 -1.78 -4.22 -7.76
N ALA A 5 -1.16 -3.73 -8.84
CA ALA A 5 0.11 -3.04 -8.78
C ALA A 5 -0.11 -1.54 -8.92
N CYS A 6 0.43 -0.77 -7.98
CA CYS A 6 0.60 0.65 -8.17
C CYS A 6 1.94 0.92 -8.88
N ASN A 7 2.35 2.18 -8.98
CA ASN A 7 3.41 2.56 -9.92
C ASN A 7 4.82 2.58 -9.33
N SER A 8 4.98 2.46 -8.01
CA SER A 8 6.31 2.65 -7.40
C SER A 8 7.32 1.58 -7.79
N ASN A 9 6.87 0.36 -8.05
CA ASN A 9 7.76 -0.74 -8.43
C ASN A 9 7.01 -1.78 -9.27
N ILE A 10 6.75 -1.43 -10.51
CA ILE A 10 6.06 -2.30 -11.46
C ILE A 10 6.85 -3.58 -11.70
N ASN A 11 8.17 -3.49 -11.76
CA ASN A 11 9.01 -4.67 -12.03
C ASN A 11 8.85 -5.73 -10.93
N LEU A 12 8.81 -5.30 -9.68
CA LEU A 12 8.58 -6.23 -8.57
C LEU A 12 7.19 -6.87 -8.66
N ALA A 13 6.18 -6.07 -8.95
CA ALA A 13 4.82 -6.57 -9.07
C ALA A 13 4.70 -7.60 -10.20
N GLU A 14 5.35 -7.35 -11.33
CA GLU A 14 5.38 -8.29 -12.44
C GLU A 14 6.11 -9.59 -12.07
N SER A 15 7.20 -9.48 -11.33
CA SER A 15 7.95 -10.66 -10.87
C SER A 15 7.11 -11.52 -9.92
N ILE A 16 6.38 -10.87 -9.01
CA ILE A 16 5.47 -11.57 -8.09
C ILE A 16 4.35 -12.24 -8.88
N SER A 17 3.79 -11.54 -9.84
CA SER A 17 2.74 -12.06 -10.71
C SER A 17 3.20 -13.33 -11.42
N LYS A 18 4.40 -13.32 -11.99
CA LYS A 18 4.96 -14.48 -12.67
C LYS A 18 5.21 -15.65 -11.70
N THR A 19 5.79 -15.36 -10.55
CA THR A 19 6.11 -16.38 -9.55
C THR A 19 4.85 -17.07 -9.05
N LEU A 20 3.78 -16.33 -8.87
CA LEU A 20 2.50 -16.86 -8.38
C LEU A 20 1.60 -17.35 -9.50
N ASN A 21 2.02 -17.20 -10.75
CA ASN A 21 1.21 -17.54 -11.92
C ASN A 21 -0.18 -16.89 -11.86
N THR A 22 -0.20 -15.63 -11.47
CA THR A 22 -1.44 -14.84 -11.31
C THR A 22 -1.23 -13.50 -12.00
N ARG A 23 -2.08 -13.17 -12.97
CA ARG A 23 -1.93 -11.90 -13.66
C ARG A 23 -2.33 -10.73 -12.78
N LEU A 24 -1.79 -9.55 -13.09
CA LEU A 24 -2.15 -8.33 -12.42
C LEU A 24 -3.55 -7.88 -12.83
N VAL A 25 -4.29 -7.31 -11.89
CA VAL A 25 -5.61 -6.75 -12.14
C VAL A 25 -5.48 -5.53 -13.07
N LYS A 26 -6.40 -5.40 -14.00
CA LYS A 26 -6.47 -4.21 -14.84
C LYS A 26 -6.95 -3.04 -14.01
N ALA A 27 -6.15 -2.00 -13.96
CA ALA A 27 -6.49 -0.78 -13.25
C ALA A 27 -5.75 0.38 -13.89
N ASP A 28 -6.35 1.55 -13.79
CA ASP A 28 -5.75 2.79 -14.23
C ASP A 28 -5.33 3.56 -12.99
N VAL A 29 -4.04 3.73 -12.79
CA VAL A 29 -3.46 4.43 -11.64
C VAL A 29 -2.59 5.54 -12.20
N LYS A 30 -3.08 6.77 -12.16
CA LYS A 30 -2.44 7.88 -12.83
C LYS A 30 -2.59 9.18 -12.06
N ARG A 31 -2.02 10.23 -12.60
CA ARG A 31 -2.11 11.59 -12.06
C ARG A 31 -2.89 12.47 -13.00
N PHE A 32 -3.70 13.36 -12.45
CA PHE A 32 -4.22 14.50 -13.21
C PHE A 32 -3.10 15.54 -13.42
N SER A 33 -3.38 16.56 -14.20
CA SER A 33 -2.38 17.59 -14.51
C SER A 33 -1.92 18.36 -13.27
N ASP A 34 -2.73 18.43 -12.24
CA ASP A 34 -2.40 19.05 -10.95
C ASP A 34 -1.73 18.07 -9.99
N MET A 35 -1.42 16.86 -10.45
CA MET A 35 -0.75 15.80 -9.69
C MET A 35 -1.67 15.06 -8.71
N GLU A 36 -2.95 15.34 -8.68
CA GLU A 36 -3.87 14.52 -7.90
C GLU A 36 -3.93 13.10 -8.45
N VAL A 37 -4.04 12.14 -7.56
CA VAL A 37 -4.08 10.72 -7.93
C VAL A 37 -5.48 10.33 -8.39
N PHE A 38 -5.55 9.61 -9.49
CA PHE A 38 -6.77 8.97 -9.95
C PHE A 38 -6.57 7.48 -10.07
N VAL A 39 -7.51 6.71 -9.54
CA VAL A 39 -7.48 5.25 -9.61
C VAL A 39 -8.83 4.73 -10.07
N GLU A 40 -8.80 3.86 -11.07
CA GLU A 40 -9.99 3.14 -11.52
C GLU A 40 -9.66 1.66 -11.66
N VAL A 41 -10.37 0.83 -10.91
CA VAL A 41 -10.24 -0.62 -11.04
C VAL A 41 -11.14 -1.06 -12.21
N GLN A 42 -10.55 -1.70 -13.20
CA GLN A 42 -11.20 -1.97 -14.48
C GLN A 42 -11.64 -3.41 -14.65
N GLU A 43 -11.72 -4.16 -13.57
CA GLU A 43 -12.30 -5.51 -13.60
C GLU A 43 -12.98 -5.80 -12.26
N ASN A 44 -13.75 -6.87 -12.24
CA ASN A 44 -14.52 -7.22 -11.05
C ASN A 44 -13.60 -7.82 -9.98
N VAL A 45 -13.57 -7.17 -8.82
CA VAL A 45 -12.81 -7.64 -7.64
C VAL A 45 -13.71 -7.91 -6.44
N ARG A 46 -15.03 -7.92 -6.66
CA ARG A 46 -15.97 -8.15 -5.56
C ARG A 46 -15.75 -9.53 -4.94
N GLY A 47 -15.64 -9.53 -3.62
CA GLY A 47 -15.46 -10.77 -2.86
C GLY A 47 -14.08 -11.41 -2.98
N GLU A 48 -13.14 -10.76 -3.65
CA GLU A 48 -11.79 -11.27 -3.83
C GLU A 48 -10.86 -10.89 -2.69
N ASP A 49 -9.90 -11.76 -2.39
CA ASP A 49 -8.76 -11.41 -1.57
C ASP A 49 -7.80 -10.61 -2.44
N MET A 50 -7.62 -9.36 -2.10
CA MET A 50 -6.79 -8.45 -2.89
C MET A 50 -5.46 -8.20 -2.20
N PHE A 51 -4.39 -8.22 -2.99
CA PHE A 51 -3.07 -7.80 -2.57
C PHE A 51 -2.68 -6.61 -3.41
N ILE A 52 -2.39 -5.49 -2.75
CA ILE A 52 -1.95 -4.29 -3.44
C ILE A 52 -0.46 -4.07 -3.16
N ILE A 53 0.33 -3.90 -4.21
CA ILE A 53 1.78 -3.80 -4.12
C ILE A 53 2.18 -2.36 -4.39
N GLN A 54 2.74 -1.70 -3.37
CA GLN A 54 3.21 -0.33 -3.49
C GLN A 54 4.24 -0.04 -2.40
N SER A 55 5.45 0.33 -2.80
CA SER A 55 6.44 0.88 -1.88
C SER A 55 6.10 2.35 -1.61
N THR A 56 6.27 2.78 -0.39
CA THR A 56 6.15 4.20 -0.05
C THR A 56 7.53 4.85 0.07
N SER A 57 8.41 4.45 -0.84
CA SER A 57 9.74 5.03 -1.04
C SER A 57 9.63 6.37 -1.77
N TYR A 58 10.78 6.97 -2.08
CA TYR A 58 10.82 8.25 -2.78
C TYR A 58 10.09 8.20 -4.13
N PRO A 59 9.24 9.16 -4.41
CA PRO A 59 8.76 10.25 -3.55
C PRO A 59 7.67 9.73 -2.59
N ALA A 60 8.00 9.76 -1.30
CA ALA A 60 7.23 9.02 -0.29
C ALA A 60 5.76 9.46 -0.21
N ASN A 61 5.52 10.77 -0.18
CA ASN A 61 4.15 11.26 -0.01
C ASN A 61 3.28 10.96 -1.24
N ASP A 62 3.85 11.07 -2.43
CA ASP A 62 3.13 10.74 -3.67
C ASP A 62 2.77 9.26 -3.70
N ASN A 63 3.73 8.40 -3.37
CA ASN A 63 3.50 6.96 -3.36
C ASN A 63 2.54 6.54 -2.25
N LEU A 64 2.62 7.20 -1.10
CA LEU A 64 1.67 6.94 -0.02
C LEU A 64 0.25 7.33 -0.45
N MET A 65 0.08 8.49 -1.03
CA MET A 65 -1.25 8.92 -1.45
C MET A 65 -1.82 8.01 -2.53
N GLU A 66 -0.98 7.56 -3.46
CA GLU A 66 -1.38 6.60 -4.48
C GLU A 66 -1.87 5.30 -3.84
N LEU A 67 -1.18 4.81 -2.81
CA LEU A 67 -1.60 3.63 -2.06
C LEU A 67 -2.96 3.86 -1.38
N LEU A 68 -3.13 4.98 -0.70
CA LEU A 68 -4.37 5.27 0.02
C LEU A 68 -5.57 5.34 -0.90
N VAL A 69 -5.44 6.03 -2.02
CA VAL A 69 -6.53 6.16 -3.00
C VAL A 69 -6.86 4.80 -3.62
N SER A 70 -5.82 4.00 -3.89
CA SER A 70 -6.01 2.65 -4.45
C SER A 70 -6.71 1.73 -3.46
N LEU A 71 -6.37 1.82 -2.18
CA LEU A 71 -7.04 1.05 -1.13
C LEU A 71 -8.53 1.41 -1.05
N ASP A 72 -8.84 2.69 -1.10
CA ASP A 72 -10.22 3.14 -1.08
C ASP A 72 -10.99 2.63 -2.30
N ALA A 73 -10.36 2.65 -3.47
CA ALA A 73 -10.98 2.13 -4.69
C ALA A 73 -11.32 0.65 -4.56
N LEU A 74 -10.41 -0.15 -4.01
CA LEU A 74 -10.67 -1.58 -3.79
C LEU A 74 -11.76 -1.82 -2.75
N ARG A 75 -11.79 -1.01 -1.69
CA ARG A 75 -12.83 -1.11 -0.68
C ARG A 75 -14.19 -0.82 -1.27
N ARG A 76 -14.31 0.23 -2.06
CA ARG A 76 -15.57 0.60 -2.71
C ARG A 76 -15.97 -0.41 -3.78
N ALA A 77 -15.00 -1.11 -4.36
CA ALA A 77 -15.27 -2.21 -5.30
C ALA A 77 -15.67 -3.50 -4.60
N SER A 78 -15.82 -3.47 -3.27
CA SER A 78 -16.28 -4.59 -2.44
C SER A 78 -15.33 -5.78 -2.41
N ALA A 79 -14.03 -5.52 -2.44
CA ALA A 79 -13.05 -6.56 -2.17
C ALA A 79 -13.30 -7.15 -0.78
N ARG A 80 -13.09 -8.45 -0.65
CA ARG A 80 -13.37 -9.14 0.61
C ARG A 80 -12.33 -8.80 1.67
N ARG A 81 -11.06 -8.84 1.31
CA ARG A 81 -9.95 -8.56 2.20
C ARG A 81 -8.83 -7.92 1.39
N ILE A 82 -8.20 -6.92 1.96
CA ILE A 82 -7.15 -6.17 1.27
C ILE A 82 -5.88 -6.22 2.11
N THR A 83 -4.81 -6.75 1.51
CA THR A 83 -3.48 -6.75 2.11
C THR A 83 -2.61 -5.77 1.36
N ALA A 84 -2.07 -4.79 2.07
CA ALA A 84 -1.12 -3.84 1.51
C ALA A 84 0.28 -4.45 1.62
N VAL A 85 0.91 -4.71 0.50
CA VAL A 85 2.28 -5.23 0.42
C VAL A 85 3.19 -4.04 0.15
N ILE A 86 3.96 -3.63 1.15
CA ILE A 86 4.77 -2.42 1.12
C ILE A 86 6.24 -2.81 1.31
N PRO A 87 6.95 -3.12 0.21
CA PRO A 87 8.33 -3.58 0.32
C PRO A 87 9.26 -2.58 1.01
N TYR A 88 9.06 -1.30 0.78
CA TYR A 88 9.74 -0.25 1.52
C TYR A 88 8.70 0.64 2.18
N TYR A 89 8.76 0.72 3.51
CA TYR A 89 7.80 1.49 4.30
C TYR A 89 8.40 2.85 4.61
N GLY A 90 7.96 3.85 3.90
CA GLY A 90 8.36 5.24 4.15
C GLY A 90 7.91 5.68 5.54
N TYR A 91 8.69 6.54 6.17
CA TYR A 91 8.49 7.00 7.55
C TYR A 91 8.78 5.95 8.63
N ALA A 92 9.24 4.75 8.25
CA ALA A 92 9.52 3.69 9.23
C ALA A 92 10.53 4.12 10.28
N ARG A 93 11.52 4.93 9.91
CA ARG A 93 12.54 5.40 10.86
C ARG A 93 12.01 6.40 11.88
N GLN A 94 10.81 6.91 11.70
CA GLN A 94 10.13 7.80 12.64
C GLN A 94 9.14 7.00 13.47
N ASP A 95 9.65 5.97 14.12
CA ASP A 95 8.81 4.99 14.81
C ASP A 95 8.65 5.30 16.32
N ARG A 96 9.27 6.37 16.79
CA ARG A 96 9.17 6.79 18.20
C ARG A 96 9.34 8.29 18.31
N LYS A 97 8.90 8.83 19.45
CA LYS A 97 9.07 10.27 19.70
C LYS A 97 10.54 10.58 19.89
N SER A 98 11.02 11.57 19.15
CA SER A 98 12.38 12.07 19.26
C SER A 98 12.51 13.22 20.27
N GLY A 99 11.38 13.74 20.77
CA GLY A 99 11.37 14.83 21.73
C GLY A 99 9.96 15.23 22.09
N PRO A 100 9.77 16.27 22.93
CA PRO A 100 8.45 16.76 23.26
C PRO A 100 7.79 17.36 22.04
N ARG A 101 6.49 17.15 21.92
CA ARG A 101 5.66 17.69 20.82
C ARG A 101 6.14 17.27 19.43
N THR A 102 6.69 16.06 19.32
CA THR A 102 7.09 15.48 18.02
C THR A 102 6.13 14.35 17.64
N PRO A 103 5.95 14.09 16.33
CA PRO A 103 5.04 13.03 15.90
C PRO A 103 5.67 11.64 16.01
N ILE A 104 4.83 10.63 15.83
CA ILE A 104 5.26 9.27 15.55
C ILE A 104 4.74 8.96 14.15
N SER A 105 5.50 9.35 13.16
CA SER A 105 5.02 9.34 11.77
C SER A 105 4.79 7.94 11.23
N ALA A 106 5.60 6.96 11.66
CA ALA A 106 5.39 5.58 11.25
C ALA A 106 4.02 5.06 11.68
N LYS A 107 3.59 5.40 12.88
CA LYS A 107 2.27 5.00 13.39
C LYS A 107 1.16 5.74 12.67
N LEU A 108 1.35 7.03 12.42
CA LEU A 108 0.37 7.81 11.68
C LEU A 108 0.12 7.21 10.31
N VAL A 109 1.18 6.87 9.58
CA VAL A 109 1.09 6.27 8.26
C VAL A 109 0.37 4.92 8.32
N ALA A 110 0.70 4.08 9.29
CA ALA A 110 0.02 2.79 9.47
C ALA A 110 -1.49 2.98 9.71
N ASN A 111 -1.85 3.95 10.53
CA ASN A 111 -3.25 4.26 10.78
C ASN A 111 -3.97 4.74 9.52
N LEU A 112 -3.33 5.58 8.72
CA LEU A 112 -3.91 6.04 7.46
C LEU A 112 -4.15 4.89 6.50
N ILE A 113 -3.19 3.99 6.37
CA ILE A 113 -3.30 2.83 5.48
C ILE A 113 -4.44 1.91 5.94
N THR A 114 -4.53 1.65 7.22
CA THR A 114 -5.60 0.84 7.78
C THR A 114 -6.96 1.50 7.57
N LYS A 115 -7.05 2.79 7.85
CA LYS A 115 -8.31 3.53 7.71
C LYS A 115 -8.76 3.62 6.25
N ALA A 116 -7.81 3.70 5.32
CA ALA A 116 -8.12 3.75 3.89
C ALA A 116 -8.72 2.43 3.39
N GLY A 117 -8.41 1.32 4.04
CA GLY A 117 -9.05 0.06 3.66
C GLY A 117 -8.21 -1.20 3.82
N ALA A 118 -6.95 -1.09 4.20
CA ALA A 118 -6.11 -2.28 4.38
C ALA A 118 -6.51 -3.04 5.63
N ASP A 119 -6.75 -4.32 5.47
CA ASP A 119 -6.99 -5.24 6.59
C ASP A 119 -5.68 -5.75 7.16
N ARG A 120 -4.64 -5.82 6.34
CA ARG A 120 -3.30 -6.25 6.76
C ARG A 120 -2.24 -5.43 6.03
N ILE A 121 -1.10 -5.28 6.68
CA ILE A 121 0.08 -4.65 6.09
C ILE A 121 1.22 -5.66 6.16
N LEU A 122 1.85 -5.91 5.02
CA LEU A 122 3.01 -6.77 4.91
C LEU A 122 4.19 -5.93 4.46
N THR A 123 5.23 -5.84 5.30
CA THR A 123 6.42 -5.05 4.99
C THR A 123 7.66 -5.71 5.57
N CYS A 124 8.82 -5.36 5.04
CA CYS A 124 10.08 -6.01 5.36
C CYS A 124 11.04 -5.18 6.20
N LEU A 125 10.69 -3.96 6.60
CA LEU A 125 11.69 -3.03 7.11
C LEU A 125 11.39 -2.42 8.46
N LEU A 126 10.75 -3.12 9.35
CA LEU A 126 10.40 -2.58 10.66
C LEU A 126 11.25 -3.21 11.77
N TYR A 127 12.54 -3.15 11.63
CA TYR A 127 13.44 -3.83 12.54
C TYR A 127 13.72 -3.08 13.84
N THR A 128 13.37 -1.80 13.93
CA THR A 128 13.63 -0.98 15.12
C THR A 128 12.38 -0.58 15.87
N SER A 129 11.22 -0.76 15.27
CA SER A 129 9.95 -0.39 15.89
C SER A 129 9.48 -1.47 16.83
N ASP A 130 8.50 -1.14 17.67
CA ASP A 130 7.74 -2.14 18.38
C ASP A 130 6.86 -2.86 17.35
N ALA A 131 7.36 -3.94 16.86
CA ALA A 131 6.77 -4.62 15.72
C ALA A 131 5.65 -5.57 16.10
N ALA A 132 5.10 -5.48 17.33
CA ALA A 132 4.08 -6.41 17.78
C ALA A 132 2.87 -6.47 16.84
N ASP A 133 2.52 -5.35 16.26
CA ASP A 133 1.36 -5.25 15.38
C ASP A 133 1.72 -5.31 13.89
N ASP A 134 3.00 -5.40 13.57
CA ASP A 134 3.47 -5.34 12.21
C ASP A 134 3.56 -6.74 11.62
N ARG A 135 3.44 -6.82 10.31
CA ARG A 135 3.61 -8.07 9.58
C ARG A 135 4.87 -7.95 8.74
N ILE A 136 5.94 -8.46 9.27
CA ILE A 136 7.26 -8.35 8.66
C ILE A 136 7.55 -9.63 7.90
N CYS A 137 7.99 -9.45 6.69
CA CYS A 137 8.33 -10.60 5.85
C CYS A 137 9.74 -11.11 6.12
#